data_d21a6d7cbaedb9001912daf2bd2fb659
#
_entry.id   d21a6d7cbaedb9001912daf2bd2fb659
#
_cell.length_a   1.000
_cell.length_b   1.000
_cell.length_c   1.000
_cell.angle_alpha   90.00
_cell.angle_beta   90.00
_cell.angle_gamma   90.00
#
_symmetry.space_group_name_H-M   'P 1'
#
loop_
_entity.id
_entity.type
_entity.pdbx_description
1 polymer ?
#
loop_
_entity_poly.entity_id
_entity_poly.type
_entity_poly.pdbx_seq_one_letter_code
_entity_poly.pdbx_strand_id
1 'polypeptide(L)'
;MTVAEEKFSAKFEEVAANIKHRGAYYLEDAKEKGMALVEAKFKDTKLYWLADMKEDRIFSARFFAYGGKVSLVIGETLCSMVEGLTIDEASSLLKTDVETKLRDNPDVASVPESKQKAFDTVEELLKAVKEQYPGAKGVAVASASIKKEDFKSTTELNMVAQAWLGLTLEEQKEQIELVLDEHIRPALMNDGGNVQLLDVTDGEKVLVQYQGACG
;
A
#
# COMPACT_ATOMS: atom_id res chain seq x y z
N MET A 1 37.17 8.45 -28.60
CA MET A 1 36.18 9.09 -27.67
C MET A 1 36.12 8.23 -26.45
N THR A 2 36.79 8.63 -25.37
CA THR A 2 36.69 7.99 -24.06
C THR A 2 35.28 8.25 -23.52
N VAL A 3 34.49 7.20 -23.36
CA VAL A 3 33.23 7.28 -22.62
C VAL A 3 33.63 7.69 -21.20
N ALA A 4 33.26 8.90 -20.77
CA ALA A 4 33.45 9.31 -19.40
C ALA A 4 32.70 8.28 -18.53
N GLU A 5 33.40 7.61 -17.62
CA GLU A 5 32.79 6.70 -16.67
C GLU A 5 31.69 7.46 -15.93
N GLU A 6 30.44 7.00 -16.05
CA GLU A 6 29.32 7.50 -15.27
C GLU A 6 29.59 7.20 -13.79
N LYS A 7 30.10 8.21 -13.07
CA LYS A 7 30.53 8.03 -11.69
C LYS A 7 29.42 8.43 -10.72
N PHE A 8 28.98 7.51 -9.89
CA PHE A 8 28.10 7.75 -8.75
C PHE A 8 28.93 8.10 -7.51
N SER A 9 28.33 8.81 -6.55
CA SER A 9 28.96 9.07 -5.26
C SER A 9 29.15 7.76 -4.45
N ALA A 10 30.08 7.75 -3.51
CA ALA A 10 30.32 6.60 -2.65
C ALA A 10 29.07 6.32 -1.76
N LYS A 11 28.42 7.35 -1.24
CA LYS A 11 27.14 7.21 -0.49
C LYS A 11 26.04 6.61 -1.35
N PHE A 12 25.92 7.00 -2.61
CA PHE A 12 24.95 6.39 -3.52
C PHE A 12 25.21 4.89 -3.66
N GLU A 13 26.47 4.49 -3.84
CA GLU A 13 26.86 3.09 -3.96
C GLU A 13 26.62 2.31 -2.66
N GLU A 14 26.87 2.91 -1.50
CA GLU A 14 26.60 2.34 -0.20
C GLU A 14 25.10 2.05 -0.02
N VAL A 15 24.24 3.01 -0.34
CA VAL A 15 22.79 2.82 -0.30
C VAL A 15 22.35 1.75 -1.29
N ALA A 16 22.89 1.76 -2.50
CA ALA A 16 22.58 0.74 -3.52
C ALA A 16 22.92 -0.69 -3.07
N ALA A 17 23.97 -0.83 -2.28
CA ALA A 17 24.41 -2.13 -1.74
C ALA A 17 23.59 -2.57 -0.51
N ASN A 18 22.78 -1.67 0.10
CA ASN A 18 22.10 -1.93 1.37
C ASN A 18 20.65 -1.43 1.37
N ILE A 19 19.84 -1.98 0.47
CA ILE A 19 18.41 -1.67 0.35
C ILE A 19 17.62 -2.40 1.45
N LYS A 20 16.97 -1.65 2.34
CA LYS A 20 16.23 -2.16 3.51
C LYS A 20 14.71 -1.98 3.39
N HIS A 21 14.26 -0.91 2.73
CA HIS A 21 12.84 -0.53 2.68
C HIS A 21 12.09 -1.13 1.47
N ARG A 22 12.77 -1.98 0.68
CA ARG A 22 12.11 -2.61 -0.47
C ARG A 22 11.04 -3.60 -0.03
N GLY A 23 9.81 -3.38 -0.46
CA GLY A 23 8.66 -4.24 -0.14
C GLY A 23 7.35 -3.47 -0.24
N ALA A 24 6.28 -4.09 0.25
CA ALA A 24 4.95 -3.50 0.30
C ALA A 24 4.35 -3.66 1.70
N TYR A 25 3.38 -2.82 2.01
CA TYR A 25 2.40 -3.05 3.06
C TYR A 25 1.04 -3.29 2.40
N TYR A 26 0.23 -4.09 3.05
CA TYR A 26 -1.13 -4.40 2.65
C TYR A 26 -2.13 -3.78 3.62
N LEU A 27 -3.39 -3.73 3.22
CA LEU A 27 -4.44 -3.16 4.05
C LEU A 27 -4.60 -3.91 5.40
N GLU A 28 -4.32 -5.21 5.40
CA GLU A 28 -4.34 -6.06 6.60
C GLU A 28 -3.26 -5.61 7.59
N ASP A 29 -2.04 -5.33 7.13
CA ASP A 29 -0.94 -4.82 7.97
C ASP A 29 -1.32 -3.50 8.65
N ALA A 30 -1.98 -2.61 7.89
CA ALA A 30 -2.44 -1.32 8.39
C ALA A 30 -3.57 -1.48 9.42
N LYS A 31 -4.55 -2.36 9.13
CA LYS A 31 -5.66 -2.67 10.05
C LYS A 31 -5.18 -3.28 11.35
N GLU A 32 -4.25 -4.24 11.28
CA GLU A 32 -3.66 -4.87 12.47
C GLU A 32 -2.99 -3.85 13.38
N LYS A 33 -2.28 -2.90 12.80
CA LYS A 33 -1.57 -1.84 13.54
C LYS A 33 -2.44 -0.63 13.90
N GLY A 34 -3.66 -0.56 13.40
CA GLY A 34 -4.55 0.59 13.59
C GLY A 34 -4.04 1.86 12.90
N MET A 35 -3.39 1.73 11.75
CA MET A 35 -2.76 2.78 10.97
C MET A 35 -3.46 2.99 9.61
N ALA A 36 -3.21 4.11 8.98
CA ALA A 36 -3.60 4.35 7.60
C ALA A 36 -2.52 3.82 6.65
N LEU A 37 -2.91 3.09 5.59
CA LEU A 37 -2.03 2.72 4.49
C LEU A 37 -2.13 3.75 3.38
N VAL A 38 -1.05 4.48 3.14
CA VAL A 38 -0.93 5.44 2.04
C VAL A 38 -0.17 4.78 0.90
N GLU A 39 -0.80 4.68 -0.24
CA GLU A 39 -0.19 4.18 -1.46
C GLU A 39 -0.03 5.32 -2.47
N ALA A 40 1.16 5.48 -3.02
CA ALA A 40 1.42 6.46 -4.08
C ALA A 40 2.24 5.80 -5.18
N LYS A 41 1.93 6.11 -6.43
CA LYS A 41 2.62 5.54 -7.59
C LYS A 41 2.96 6.64 -8.59
N PHE A 42 4.19 6.62 -9.07
CA PHE A 42 4.62 7.40 -10.21
C PHE A 42 5.63 6.61 -11.05
N LYS A 43 5.36 6.48 -12.35
CA LYS A 43 6.15 5.67 -13.29
C LYS A 43 6.41 4.24 -12.77
N ASP A 44 7.67 3.92 -12.55
CA ASP A 44 8.20 2.63 -12.14
C ASP A 44 8.32 2.45 -10.62
N THR A 45 7.93 3.47 -9.84
CA THR A 45 8.05 3.46 -8.38
C THR A 45 6.69 3.56 -7.72
N LYS A 46 6.47 2.71 -6.70
CA LYS A 46 5.30 2.74 -5.83
C LYS A 46 5.73 2.78 -4.37
N LEU A 47 5.10 3.66 -3.59
CA LEU A 47 5.29 3.80 -2.16
C LEU A 47 4.16 3.14 -1.39
N TYR A 48 4.47 2.63 -0.19
CA TYR A 48 3.55 2.03 0.77
C TYR A 48 3.92 2.50 2.16
N TRP A 49 3.21 3.49 2.69
CA TRP A 49 3.51 4.09 3.98
C TRP A 49 2.42 3.80 4.99
N LEU A 50 2.82 3.39 6.19
CA LEU A 50 1.94 3.28 7.34
C LEU A 50 2.02 4.57 8.15
N ALA A 51 0.89 5.25 8.30
CA ALA A 51 0.81 6.50 9.04
C ALA A 51 -0.09 6.37 10.27
N ASP A 52 0.38 6.86 11.41
CA ASP A 52 -0.44 7.05 12.60
C ASP A 52 -1.51 8.12 12.35
N MET A 53 -2.76 7.81 12.67
CA MET A 53 -3.89 8.67 12.38
C MET A 53 -4.08 9.83 13.35
N LYS A 54 -3.41 9.82 14.50
CA LYS A 54 -3.54 10.86 15.53
C LYS A 54 -2.60 12.03 15.26
N GLU A 55 -1.36 11.70 14.93
CA GLU A 55 -0.31 12.69 14.69
C GLU A 55 -0.02 12.88 13.19
N ASP A 56 -0.69 12.12 12.31
CA ASP A 56 -0.44 12.09 10.86
C ASP A 56 1.03 11.79 10.53
N ARG A 57 1.67 10.97 11.38
CA ARG A 57 3.11 10.68 11.33
C ARG A 57 3.37 9.35 10.65
N ILE A 58 4.37 9.32 9.78
CA ILE A 58 4.80 8.12 9.06
C ILE A 58 5.55 7.23 10.04
N PHE A 59 4.93 6.10 10.39
CA PHE A 59 5.50 5.10 11.28
C PHE A 59 6.52 4.22 10.57
N SER A 60 6.19 3.80 9.35
CA SER A 60 7.10 3.01 8.52
C SER A 60 6.82 3.19 7.05
N ALA A 61 7.87 3.17 6.25
CA ALA A 61 7.83 3.41 4.82
C ALA A 61 8.44 2.24 4.06
N ARG A 62 7.76 1.80 2.99
CA ARG A 62 8.28 0.82 2.03
C ARG A 62 8.04 1.29 0.61
N PHE A 63 8.81 0.74 -0.30
CA PHE A 63 8.68 1.04 -1.72
C PHE A 63 8.93 -0.17 -2.61
N PHE A 64 8.42 -0.09 -3.81
CA PHE A 64 8.77 -0.98 -4.91
C PHE A 64 9.18 -0.15 -6.11
N ALA A 65 10.32 -0.49 -6.74
CA ALA A 65 10.79 0.19 -7.95
C ALA A 65 11.34 -0.83 -8.96
N TYR A 66 11.06 -0.58 -10.23
CA TYR A 66 11.47 -1.41 -11.37
C TYR A 66 12.48 -0.71 -12.30
N GLY A 67 12.78 0.57 -12.07
CA GLY A 67 13.63 1.43 -12.92
C GLY A 67 15.13 1.23 -12.76
N GLY A 68 15.56 0.13 -12.17
CA GLY A 68 16.98 -0.18 -11.96
C GLY A 68 17.58 0.53 -10.74
N LYS A 69 18.92 0.58 -10.70
CA LYS A 69 19.71 1.00 -9.53
C LYS A 69 19.33 2.39 -9.02
N VAL A 70 19.13 3.36 -9.90
CA VAL A 70 18.83 4.75 -9.51
C VAL A 70 17.48 4.85 -8.83
N SER A 71 16.43 4.23 -9.38
CA SER A 71 15.09 4.24 -8.78
C SER A 71 15.08 3.50 -7.43
N LEU A 72 15.87 2.43 -7.28
CA LEU A 72 16.02 1.72 -6.00
C LEU A 72 16.66 2.61 -4.93
N VAL A 73 17.74 3.32 -5.27
CA VAL A 73 18.43 4.21 -4.32
C VAL A 73 17.57 5.41 -3.95
N ILE A 74 16.85 5.99 -4.89
CA ILE A 74 15.90 7.09 -4.61
C ILE A 74 14.81 6.62 -3.64
N GLY A 75 14.20 5.47 -3.92
CA GLY A 75 13.14 4.90 -3.06
C GLY A 75 13.63 4.58 -1.64
N GLU A 76 14.81 3.97 -1.51
CA GLU A 76 15.46 3.66 -0.24
C GLU A 76 15.75 4.93 0.57
N THR A 77 16.37 5.92 -0.07
CA THR A 77 16.73 7.18 0.58
C THR A 77 15.46 7.94 1.01
N LEU A 78 14.46 8.03 0.14
CA LEU A 78 13.20 8.68 0.46
C LEU A 78 12.52 8.01 1.66
N CYS A 79 12.37 6.69 1.65
CA CYS A 79 11.77 5.95 2.77
C CYS A 79 12.53 6.20 4.09
N SER A 80 13.87 6.15 4.07
CA SER A 80 14.66 6.41 5.26
C SER A 80 14.57 7.85 5.78
N MET A 81 14.25 8.82 4.91
CA MET A 81 14.11 10.22 5.29
C MET A 81 12.73 10.56 5.86
N VAL A 82 11.69 9.88 5.42
CA VAL A 82 10.31 10.21 5.78
C VAL A 82 9.82 9.50 7.04
N GLU A 83 10.44 8.40 7.45
CA GLU A 83 10.07 7.73 8.71
C GLU A 83 10.24 8.66 9.90
N GLY A 84 9.17 8.79 10.69
CA GLY A 84 9.11 9.72 11.82
C GLY A 84 8.66 11.14 11.47
N LEU A 85 8.55 11.53 10.19
CA LEU A 85 7.97 12.80 9.79
C LEU A 85 6.44 12.72 9.73
N THR A 86 5.77 13.86 9.85
CA THR A 86 4.36 13.95 9.49
C THR A 86 4.19 13.92 7.98
N ILE A 87 2.98 13.59 7.51
CA ILE A 87 2.67 13.60 6.07
C ILE A 87 2.95 14.97 5.43
N ASP A 88 2.65 16.06 6.14
CA ASP A 88 2.91 17.43 5.63
C ASP A 88 4.42 17.75 5.58
N GLU A 89 5.18 17.37 6.62
CA GLU A 89 6.64 17.52 6.62
C GLU A 89 7.28 16.71 5.48
N ALA A 90 6.89 15.45 5.34
CA ALA A 90 7.38 14.59 4.26
C ALA A 90 7.02 15.14 2.87
N SER A 91 5.79 15.63 2.70
CA SER A 91 5.32 16.22 1.44
C SER A 91 6.00 17.54 1.08
N SER A 92 6.71 18.14 2.02
CA SER A 92 7.47 19.39 1.81
C SER A 92 8.92 19.12 1.38
N LEU A 93 9.38 17.88 1.40
CA LEU A 93 10.71 17.51 0.91
C LEU A 93 10.81 17.75 -0.60
N LEU A 94 11.97 18.21 -1.01
CA LEU A 94 12.30 18.44 -2.42
C LEU A 94 13.17 17.29 -2.95
N LYS A 95 13.16 17.12 -4.25
CA LYS A 95 14.09 16.19 -4.93
C LYS A 95 15.55 16.47 -4.61
N THR A 96 15.89 17.74 -4.40
CA THR A 96 17.24 18.19 -4.02
C THR A 96 17.64 17.71 -2.63
N ASP A 97 16.71 17.55 -1.70
CA ASP A 97 16.99 17.05 -0.35
C ASP A 97 17.43 15.58 -0.42
N VAL A 98 16.70 14.76 -1.19
CA VAL A 98 17.03 13.36 -1.42
C VAL A 98 18.37 13.22 -2.15
N GLU A 99 18.60 14.02 -3.18
CA GLU A 99 19.84 14.03 -3.96
C GLU A 99 21.03 14.46 -3.09
N THR A 100 20.90 15.54 -2.31
CA THR A 100 21.94 16.05 -1.41
C THR A 100 22.32 15.02 -0.32
N LYS A 101 21.35 14.26 0.17
CA LYS A 101 21.61 13.19 1.15
C LYS A 101 22.56 12.12 0.61
N LEU A 102 22.58 11.93 -0.71
CA LEU A 102 23.42 10.95 -1.40
C LEU A 102 24.79 11.51 -1.82
N ARG A 103 25.06 12.80 -1.66
CA ARG A 103 26.34 13.41 -2.04
C ARG A 103 27.45 13.06 -1.05
N ASP A 104 28.64 12.82 -1.57
CA ASP A 104 29.88 12.78 -0.77
C ASP A 104 30.39 14.17 -0.44
N ASN A 105 30.26 15.08 -1.41
CA ASN A 105 30.64 16.48 -1.32
C ASN A 105 29.43 17.35 -1.72
N PRO A 106 29.08 18.39 -0.95
CA PRO A 106 27.95 19.28 -1.26
C PRO A 106 27.95 19.86 -2.68
N ASP A 107 29.14 20.12 -3.22
CA ASP A 107 29.31 20.76 -4.53
C ASP A 107 29.31 19.77 -5.72
N VAL A 108 29.25 18.47 -5.44
CA VAL A 108 29.33 17.43 -6.48
C VAL A 108 28.06 16.59 -6.46
N ALA A 109 27.37 16.51 -7.58
CA ALA A 109 26.16 15.71 -7.71
C ALA A 109 26.41 14.22 -7.41
N SER A 110 25.44 13.58 -6.76
CA SER A 110 25.52 12.18 -6.36
C SER A 110 25.43 11.19 -7.53
N VAL A 111 24.89 11.65 -8.66
CA VAL A 111 24.69 10.86 -9.88
C VAL A 111 25.15 11.65 -11.11
N PRO A 112 25.47 10.95 -12.22
CA PRO A 112 25.77 11.58 -13.49
C PRO A 112 24.62 12.48 -13.99
N GLU A 113 24.92 13.51 -14.77
CA GLU A 113 23.94 14.45 -15.31
C GLU A 113 22.81 13.76 -16.06
N SER A 114 23.12 12.69 -16.80
CA SER A 114 22.16 11.85 -17.53
C SER A 114 21.09 11.19 -16.62
N LYS A 115 21.37 11.05 -15.32
CA LYS A 115 20.50 10.40 -14.32
C LYS A 115 19.79 11.37 -13.38
N GLN A 116 20.14 12.65 -13.37
CA GLN A 116 19.59 13.63 -12.43
C GLN A 116 18.06 13.78 -12.54
N LYS A 117 17.51 13.68 -13.76
CA LYS A 117 16.05 13.71 -13.99
C LYS A 117 15.26 12.61 -13.29
N ALA A 118 15.92 11.53 -12.86
CA ALA A 118 15.25 10.48 -12.11
C ALA A 118 14.72 10.98 -10.75
N PHE A 119 15.34 11.99 -10.16
CA PHE A 119 14.89 12.59 -8.90
C PHE A 119 13.59 13.38 -9.01
N ASP A 120 13.15 13.76 -10.23
CA ASP A 120 11.83 14.38 -10.43
C ASP A 120 10.69 13.47 -9.94
N THR A 121 10.92 12.15 -9.89
CA THR A 121 9.98 11.16 -9.34
C THR A 121 9.63 11.44 -7.86
N VAL A 122 10.54 12.02 -7.08
CA VAL A 122 10.33 12.32 -5.66
C VAL A 122 9.16 13.27 -5.46
N GLU A 123 9.18 14.42 -6.15
CA GLU A 123 8.14 15.45 -6.00
C GLU A 123 6.76 14.94 -6.44
N GLU A 124 6.69 14.15 -7.52
CA GLU A 124 5.45 13.57 -8.01
C GLU A 124 4.89 12.49 -7.04
N LEU A 125 5.77 11.67 -6.45
CA LEU A 125 5.36 10.68 -5.45
C LEU A 125 4.86 11.36 -4.17
N LEU A 126 5.56 12.39 -3.68
CA LEU A 126 5.17 13.13 -2.48
C LEU A 126 3.84 13.88 -2.67
N LYS A 127 3.63 14.45 -3.85
CA LYS A 127 2.36 15.05 -4.24
C LYS A 127 1.24 14.00 -4.19
N ALA A 128 1.46 12.83 -4.79
CA ALA A 128 0.49 11.74 -4.78
C ALA A 128 0.20 11.25 -3.34
N VAL A 129 1.21 11.14 -2.47
CA VAL A 129 1.02 10.81 -1.05
C VAL A 129 0.10 11.82 -0.38
N LYS A 130 0.34 13.13 -0.57
CA LYS A 130 -0.48 14.19 0.02
C LYS A 130 -1.93 14.13 -0.44
N GLU A 131 -2.15 13.84 -1.72
CA GLU A 131 -3.49 13.71 -2.32
C GLU A 131 -4.22 12.45 -1.82
N GLN A 132 -3.51 11.33 -1.65
CA GLN A 132 -4.10 10.04 -1.26
C GLN A 132 -4.35 9.92 0.26
N TYR A 133 -3.58 10.62 1.09
CA TYR A 133 -3.62 10.46 2.54
C TYR A 133 -5.01 10.69 3.17
N PRO A 134 -5.78 11.75 2.83
CA PRO A 134 -7.10 11.96 3.44
C PRO A 134 -8.04 10.78 3.21
N GLY A 135 -8.02 10.19 2.01
CA GLY A 135 -8.79 8.99 1.68
C GLY A 135 -8.33 7.77 2.48
N ALA A 136 -7.03 7.53 2.55
CA ALA A 136 -6.44 6.43 3.32
C ALA A 136 -6.78 6.53 4.82
N LYS A 137 -6.71 7.74 5.40
CA LYS A 137 -7.11 8.02 6.77
C LYS A 137 -8.61 7.75 6.98
N GLY A 138 -9.46 8.18 6.04
CA GLY A 138 -10.90 7.91 6.07
C GLY A 138 -11.23 6.41 6.10
N VAL A 139 -10.58 5.62 5.26
CA VAL A 139 -10.72 4.15 5.23
C VAL A 139 -10.27 3.53 6.55
N ALA A 140 -9.15 3.97 7.10
CA ALA A 140 -8.62 3.45 8.35
C ALA A 140 -9.55 3.77 9.54
N VAL A 141 -10.08 4.99 9.61
CA VAL A 141 -11.05 5.42 10.64
C VAL A 141 -12.35 4.61 10.51
N ALA A 142 -12.89 4.44 9.31
CA ALA A 142 -14.08 3.63 9.08
C ALA A 142 -13.86 2.17 9.51
N SER A 143 -12.72 1.58 9.14
CA SER A 143 -12.35 0.21 9.54
C SER A 143 -12.20 0.06 11.07
N ALA A 144 -11.67 1.09 11.76
CA ALA A 144 -11.56 1.09 13.21
C ALA A 144 -12.92 1.24 13.90
N SER A 145 -13.87 1.97 13.30
CA SER A 145 -15.23 2.14 13.80
C SER A 145 -16.03 0.84 13.67
N ILE A 146 -15.93 0.15 12.54
CA ILE A 146 -16.55 -1.16 12.32
C ILE A 146 -16.09 -2.17 13.38
N LYS A 147 -14.78 -2.22 13.71
CA LYS A 147 -14.27 -3.08 14.79
C LYS A 147 -14.83 -2.76 16.17
N LYS A 148 -15.34 -1.56 16.42
CA LYS A 148 -15.97 -1.18 17.69
C LYS A 148 -17.47 -1.49 17.75
N GLU A 149 -18.15 -1.48 16.61
CA GLU A 149 -19.59 -1.76 16.53
C GLU A 149 -19.91 -3.25 16.37
N ASP A 150 -19.03 -4.04 15.72
CA ASP A 150 -19.21 -5.47 15.50
C ASP A 150 -18.84 -6.36 16.71
N PHE A 151 -18.27 -5.82 17.78
CA PHE A 151 -18.22 -6.53 19.06
C PHE A 151 -19.54 -6.40 19.84
N LYS A 152 -20.62 -6.74 19.22
CA LYS A 152 -21.74 -7.32 19.94
C LYS A 152 -21.20 -8.47 20.76
N SER A 153 -21.62 -8.59 22.01
CA SER A 153 -21.06 -9.49 23.01
C SER A 153 -20.71 -10.86 22.42
N THR A 154 -19.63 -11.48 22.88
CA THR A 154 -19.22 -12.86 22.50
C THR A 154 -20.41 -13.84 22.51
N THR A 155 -21.44 -13.56 23.30
CA THR A 155 -22.70 -14.29 23.39
C THR A 155 -23.56 -14.16 22.12
N GLU A 156 -23.67 -12.97 21.52
CA GLU A 156 -24.47 -12.76 20.29
C GLU A 156 -23.76 -13.34 19.05
N LEU A 157 -22.42 -13.22 18.96
CA LEU A 157 -21.64 -13.88 17.92
C LEU A 157 -21.76 -15.41 18.02
N ASN A 158 -21.73 -15.97 19.23
CA ASN A 158 -21.95 -17.39 19.43
C ASN A 158 -23.35 -17.83 19.03
N MET A 159 -24.38 -17.03 19.27
CA MET A 159 -25.76 -17.34 18.86
C MET A 159 -25.92 -17.31 17.32
N VAL A 160 -25.35 -16.32 16.65
CA VAL A 160 -25.38 -16.19 15.18
C VAL A 160 -24.59 -17.34 14.54
N ALA A 161 -23.39 -17.64 15.05
CA ALA A 161 -22.58 -18.74 14.56
C ALA A 161 -23.27 -20.11 14.79
N GLN A 162 -23.91 -20.30 15.93
CA GLN A 162 -24.67 -21.52 16.22
C GLN A 162 -25.91 -21.64 15.31
N ALA A 163 -26.64 -20.55 15.08
CA ALA A 163 -27.75 -20.53 14.13
C ALA A 163 -27.27 -20.86 12.71
N TRP A 164 -26.18 -20.30 12.28
CA TRP A 164 -25.56 -20.60 10.98
C TRP A 164 -25.14 -22.07 10.84
N LEU A 165 -24.44 -22.60 11.83
CA LEU A 165 -24.02 -24.00 11.86
C LEU A 165 -25.20 -24.99 12.01
N GLY A 166 -26.35 -24.53 12.49
CA GLY A 166 -27.59 -25.28 12.58
C GLY A 166 -28.37 -25.38 11.26
N LEU A 167 -28.02 -24.56 10.27
CA LEU A 167 -28.60 -24.60 8.92
C LEU A 167 -28.08 -25.83 8.15
N THR A 168 -28.94 -26.38 7.31
CA THR A 168 -28.49 -27.35 6.32
C THR A 168 -27.57 -26.72 5.28
N LEU A 169 -26.78 -27.55 4.59
CA LEU A 169 -25.89 -27.07 3.54
C LEU A 169 -26.63 -26.28 2.44
N GLU A 170 -27.83 -26.71 2.11
CA GLU A 170 -28.67 -26.03 1.10
C GLU A 170 -29.14 -24.67 1.60
N GLU A 171 -29.59 -24.57 2.85
CA GLU A 171 -29.97 -23.28 3.46
C GLU A 171 -28.77 -22.34 3.59
N GLN A 172 -27.60 -22.87 3.94
CA GLN A 172 -26.36 -22.05 3.96
C GLN A 172 -26.01 -21.50 2.57
N LYS A 173 -26.12 -22.35 1.53
CA LYS A 173 -25.88 -21.91 0.14
C LYS A 173 -26.89 -20.85 -0.29
N GLU A 174 -28.17 -21.02 0.05
CA GLU A 174 -29.22 -20.03 -0.28
C GLU A 174 -28.95 -18.66 0.37
N GLN A 175 -28.55 -18.65 1.63
CA GLN A 175 -28.20 -17.41 2.34
C GLN A 175 -26.98 -16.72 1.70
N ILE A 176 -25.97 -17.48 1.30
CA ILE A 176 -24.79 -16.94 0.63
C ILE A 176 -25.15 -16.39 -0.76
N GLU A 177 -25.99 -17.11 -1.54
CA GLU A 177 -26.46 -16.63 -2.83
C GLU A 177 -27.21 -15.29 -2.71
N LEU A 178 -28.08 -15.13 -1.70
CA LEU A 178 -28.74 -13.86 -1.43
C LEU A 178 -27.73 -12.72 -1.20
N VAL A 179 -26.72 -12.94 -0.38
CA VAL A 179 -25.67 -11.95 -0.13
C VAL A 179 -24.86 -11.63 -1.39
N LEU A 180 -24.56 -12.65 -2.19
CA LEU A 180 -23.86 -12.46 -3.47
C LEU A 180 -24.70 -11.63 -4.44
N ASP A 181 -26.01 -11.90 -4.53
CA ASP A 181 -26.92 -11.17 -5.42
C ASP A 181 -27.16 -9.73 -4.99
N GLU A 182 -27.30 -9.47 -3.70
CA GLU A 182 -27.58 -8.12 -3.19
C GLU A 182 -26.35 -7.21 -3.13
N HIS A 183 -25.18 -7.77 -2.80
CA HIS A 183 -24.03 -6.94 -2.42
C HIS A 183 -22.80 -7.11 -3.32
N ILE A 184 -22.62 -8.27 -3.93
CA ILE A 184 -21.37 -8.58 -4.64
C ILE A 184 -21.54 -8.55 -6.17
N ARG A 185 -22.54 -9.27 -6.70
CA ARG A 185 -22.77 -9.37 -8.16
C ARG A 185 -23.02 -8.01 -8.83
N PRO A 186 -23.80 -7.08 -8.25
CA PRO A 186 -24.01 -5.78 -8.87
C PRO A 186 -22.71 -4.99 -9.07
N ALA A 187 -21.78 -5.05 -8.10
CA ALA A 187 -20.49 -4.42 -8.19
C ALA A 187 -19.59 -5.07 -9.26
N LEU A 188 -19.54 -6.41 -9.30
CA LEU A 188 -18.76 -7.14 -10.30
C LEU A 188 -19.29 -6.97 -11.73
N MET A 189 -20.61 -6.91 -11.89
CA MET A 189 -21.24 -6.70 -13.22
C MET A 189 -20.88 -5.35 -13.83
N ASN A 190 -20.69 -4.31 -13.02
CA ASN A 190 -20.22 -3.00 -13.52
C ASN A 190 -18.83 -3.08 -14.14
N ASP A 191 -17.99 -4.03 -13.68
CA ASP A 191 -16.64 -4.26 -14.19
C ASP A 191 -16.58 -5.42 -15.22
N GLY A 192 -17.76 -5.90 -15.68
CA GLY A 192 -17.86 -6.99 -16.65
C GLY A 192 -17.56 -8.38 -16.09
N GLY A 193 -17.58 -8.52 -14.76
CA GLY A 193 -17.36 -9.80 -14.04
C GLY A 193 -18.62 -10.34 -13.42
N ASN A 194 -18.55 -11.58 -12.93
CA ASN A 194 -19.56 -12.23 -12.11
C ASN A 194 -18.90 -13.22 -11.17
N VAL A 195 -19.65 -13.69 -10.15
CA VAL A 195 -19.19 -14.71 -9.22
C VAL A 195 -20.26 -15.78 -9.07
N GLN A 196 -19.84 -17.04 -9.12
CA GLN A 196 -20.70 -18.22 -8.91
C GLN A 196 -20.29 -18.92 -7.61
N LEU A 197 -21.26 -19.24 -6.77
CA LEU A 197 -21.03 -20.11 -5.62
C LEU A 197 -20.85 -21.54 -6.09
N LEU A 198 -19.77 -22.19 -5.68
CA LEU A 198 -19.51 -23.60 -5.99
C LEU A 198 -19.89 -24.49 -4.83
N ASP A 199 -19.43 -24.17 -3.62
CA ASP A 199 -19.67 -25.00 -2.45
C ASP A 199 -19.47 -24.25 -1.13
N VAL A 200 -19.99 -24.85 -0.04
CA VAL A 200 -19.73 -24.43 1.34
C VAL A 200 -19.23 -25.65 2.11
N THR A 201 -18.05 -25.55 2.69
CA THR A 201 -17.40 -26.64 3.41
C THR A 201 -17.39 -26.35 4.90
N ASP A 202 -17.90 -27.24 5.71
CA ASP A 202 -17.94 -27.21 7.18
C ASP A 202 -18.58 -25.93 7.77
N GLY A 203 -19.39 -25.20 7.00
CA GLY A 203 -19.99 -23.93 7.41
C GLY A 203 -19.00 -22.79 7.57
N GLU A 204 -17.72 -22.97 7.23
CA GLU A 204 -16.65 -22.00 7.43
C GLU A 204 -16.01 -21.52 6.13
N LYS A 205 -16.00 -22.35 5.10
CA LYS A 205 -15.31 -22.04 3.82
C LYS A 205 -16.32 -21.98 2.70
N VAL A 206 -16.34 -20.83 2.01
CA VAL A 206 -17.15 -20.60 0.82
C VAL A 206 -16.28 -20.71 -0.41
N LEU A 207 -16.54 -21.68 -1.26
CA LEU A 207 -15.89 -21.81 -2.56
C LEU A 207 -16.68 -21.04 -3.61
N VAL A 208 -16.02 -20.09 -4.25
CA VAL A 208 -16.61 -19.32 -5.33
C VAL A 208 -15.73 -19.37 -6.58
N GLN A 209 -16.36 -19.27 -7.74
CA GLN A 209 -15.69 -19.15 -9.03
C GLN A 209 -15.96 -17.76 -9.60
N TYR A 210 -14.91 -17.02 -9.88
CA TYR A 210 -15.01 -15.75 -10.59
C TYR A 210 -15.24 -16.04 -12.09
N GLN A 211 -16.20 -15.33 -12.67
CA GLN A 211 -16.51 -15.37 -14.09
C GLN A 211 -16.38 -13.94 -14.63
N GLY A 212 -15.40 -13.68 -15.50
CA GLY A 212 -15.18 -12.38 -16.10
C GLY A 212 -14.05 -12.43 -17.12
N ALA A 213 -14.09 -11.51 -18.06
CA ALA A 213 -13.03 -11.33 -19.03
C ALA A 213 -11.80 -10.71 -18.35
N CYS A 214 -10.98 -11.52 -17.69
CA CYS A 214 -9.58 -11.21 -17.52
C CYS A 214 -8.88 -11.61 -18.82
N GLY A 215 -8.62 -10.58 -19.68
CA GLY A 215 -7.68 -10.71 -20.75
C GLY A 215 -6.26 -10.77 -20.21
#